data_220113c4c0da2c4b7528e84cce2aa89f
#
_entry.id   220113c4c0da2c4b7528e84cce2aa89f
#
_cell.length_a   1.000
_cell.length_b   1.000
_cell.length_c   1.000
_cell.angle_alpha   90.00
_cell.angle_beta   90.00
_cell.angle_gamma   90.00
#
_symmetry.space_group_name_H-M   'P 1'
#
loop_
_entity.id
_entity.type
_entity.pdbx_description
1 polymer ?
#
loop_
_entity_poly.entity_id
_entity_poly.type
_entity_poly.pdbx_seq_one_letter_code
_entity_poly.pdbx_strand_id
1 'polypeptide(L)'
;VEALYEVMDYLMQRLFEIASAHNSFLLGLIYIVAVQLLWFLGFHGSNVLNPVAQTVAFTDGASFFLKNFSDTFVSMGGSGTAICIWLALILFMRKNRSGKLAGVATIPILFNMNEILTFGIPIILNPVLFLPFVMTPVVMYMISYTAVWLDFVPAVSNEVAWTMPPILSGYVATGSIRGAVLQIICIAIGVGIYMPFLKLNEELETVRGQHQLSLLVEELKEKENDIEHPMFLLQGNSVGIISRTLLQELKSAIQKRELYMLYQPQVDADGKCVGAEANLRWNHPVYGMIYPPLIIYLAEDGGILPELEDYIVDTVCHAIQKVKSRYHST
;
A
#
# COMPACT_ATOMS: atom_id res chain seq x y z
N VAL A 1 26.45 15.07 -4.05
CA VAL A 1 25.47 14.83 -2.98
C VAL A 1 25.60 15.91 -1.91
N GLU A 2 26.80 16.19 -1.37
CA GLU A 2 27.04 17.21 -0.35
C GLU A 2 26.58 18.62 -0.78
N ALA A 3 26.95 19.08 -1.97
CA ALA A 3 26.52 20.40 -2.48
C ALA A 3 24.99 20.55 -2.58
N LEU A 4 24.25 19.47 -2.86
CA LEU A 4 22.80 19.49 -2.89
C LEU A 4 22.20 19.62 -1.48
N TYR A 5 22.81 18.95 -0.49
CA TYR A 5 22.45 19.10 0.92
C TYR A 5 22.69 20.51 1.42
N GLU A 6 23.86 21.10 1.13
CA GLU A 6 24.20 22.48 1.54
C GLU A 6 23.24 23.52 0.93
N VAL A 7 22.89 23.37 -0.36
CA VAL A 7 21.92 24.27 -1.01
C VAL A 7 20.54 24.11 -0.41
N MET A 8 20.12 22.88 -0.14
CA MET A 8 18.82 22.59 0.46
C MET A 8 18.72 23.13 1.88
N ASP A 9 19.78 22.93 2.69
CA ASP A 9 19.87 23.44 4.04
C ASP A 9 19.84 24.98 4.08
N TYR A 10 20.62 25.63 3.23
CA TYR A 10 20.61 27.08 3.10
C TYR A 10 19.24 27.64 2.67
N LEU A 11 18.59 27.03 1.68
CA LEU A 11 17.26 27.47 1.24
C LEU A 11 16.21 27.29 2.34
N MET A 12 16.27 26.18 3.06
CA MET A 12 15.37 25.90 4.15
C MET A 12 15.60 26.86 5.34
N GLN A 13 16.84 27.10 5.73
CA GLN A 13 17.16 28.09 6.78
C GLN A 13 16.61 29.47 6.43
N ARG A 14 16.79 29.94 5.18
CA ARG A 14 16.25 31.23 4.73
C ARG A 14 14.73 31.28 4.74
N LEU A 15 14.06 30.22 4.30
CA LEU A 15 12.59 30.10 4.36
C LEU A 15 12.09 30.17 5.82
N PHE A 16 12.76 29.48 6.73
CA PHE A 16 12.41 29.45 8.14
C PHE A 16 12.69 30.80 8.83
N GLU A 17 13.80 31.48 8.52
CA GLU A 17 14.08 32.84 9.01
C GLU A 17 12.97 33.82 8.61
N ILE A 18 12.54 33.79 7.35
CA ILE A 18 11.45 34.65 6.86
C ILE A 18 10.12 34.30 7.52
N ALA A 19 9.81 33.01 7.66
CA ALA A 19 8.56 32.56 8.25
C ALA A 19 8.49 32.84 9.75
N SER A 20 9.58 32.64 10.49
CA SER A 20 9.66 32.91 11.94
C SER A 20 9.46 34.37 12.30
N ALA A 21 9.88 35.27 11.42
CA ALA A 21 9.69 36.71 11.61
C ALA A 21 8.21 37.15 11.47
N HIS A 22 7.35 36.34 10.87
CA HIS A 22 5.97 36.71 10.56
C HIS A 22 4.93 36.07 11.48
N ASN A 23 4.98 34.74 11.69
CA ASN A 23 3.98 34.01 12.47
C ASN A 23 4.41 32.58 12.75
N SER A 24 4.30 32.11 14.00
CA SER A 24 4.61 30.73 14.41
C SER A 24 3.75 29.70 13.69
N PHE A 25 2.49 30.01 13.41
CA PHE A 25 1.61 29.13 12.64
C PHE A 25 2.13 28.89 11.21
N LEU A 26 2.53 29.96 10.53
CA LEU A 26 3.06 29.88 9.16
C LEU A 26 4.36 29.09 9.12
N LEU A 27 5.23 29.30 10.09
CA LEU A 27 6.47 28.55 10.23
C LEU A 27 6.22 27.05 10.34
N GLY A 28 5.31 26.64 11.23
CA GLY A 28 4.94 25.23 11.39
C GLY A 28 4.33 24.64 10.13
N LEU A 29 3.48 25.39 9.44
CA LEU A 29 2.87 24.97 8.18
C LEU A 29 3.93 24.69 7.10
N ILE A 30 4.88 25.62 6.93
CA ILE A 30 5.99 25.47 5.96
C ILE A 30 6.85 24.27 6.31
N TYR A 31 7.19 24.11 7.59
CA TYR A 31 7.95 22.96 8.07
C TYR A 31 7.26 21.64 7.69
N ILE A 32 5.98 21.50 8.01
CA ILE A 32 5.24 20.27 7.76
C ILE A 32 5.15 19.97 6.26
N VAL A 33 4.83 20.96 5.44
CA VAL A 33 4.80 20.78 3.99
C VAL A 33 6.17 20.36 3.46
N ALA A 34 7.25 21.01 3.91
CA ALA A 34 8.62 20.68 3.48
C ALA A 34 9.01 19.25 3.88
N VAL A 35 8.69 18.82 5.10
CA VAL A 35 8.93 17.43 5.54
C VAL A 35 8.21 16.43 4.62
N GLN A 36 6.93 16.67 4.30
CA GLN A 36 6.17 15.75 3.46
C GLN A 36 6.65 15.72 2.01
N LEU A 37 7.03 16.87 1.46
CA LEU A 37 7.62 16.95 0.11
C LEU A 37 8.93 16.18 0.02
N LEU A 38 9.81 16.32 1.01
CA LEU A 38 11.06 15.55 1.07
C LEU A 38 10.80 14.04 1.14
N TRP A 39 9.87 13.61 1.99
CA TRP A 39 9.47 12.21 2.07
C TRP A 39 8.88 11.68 0.77
N PHE A 40 8.06 12.48 0.10
CA PHE A 40 7.50 12.11 -1.20
C PHE A 40 8.56 11.95 -2.29
N LEU A 41 9.66 12.69 -2.19
CA LEU A 41 10.82 12.56 -3.07
C LEU A 41 11.78 11.42 -2.66
N GLY A 42 11.49 10.71 -1.57
CA GLY A 42 12.30 9.59 -1.07
C GLY A 42 13.40 9.99 -0.08
N PHE A 43 13.41 11.25 0.39
CA PHE A 43 14.33 11.69 1.44
C PHE A 43 13.66 11.62 2.81
N HIS A 44 14.40 11.31 3.86
CA HIS A 44 13.87 11.31 5.21
C HIS A 44 13.69 12.75 5.73
N GLY A 45 12.55 13.37 5.38
CA GLY A 45 12.32 14.81 5.58
C GLY A 45 12.53 15.30 7.01
N SER A 46 12.05 14.54 7.99
CA SER A 46 12.25 14.91 9.41
C SER A 46 13.71 14.94 9.80
N ASN A 47 14.54 14.01 9.32
CA ASN A 47 15.98 14.00 9.66
C ASN A 47 16.72 15.16 8.98
N VAL A 48 16.36 15.49 7.75
CA VAL A 48 16.95 16.62 7.01
C VAL A 48 16.64 17.95 7.70
N LEU A 49 15.40 18.14 8.17
CA LEU A 49 14.95 19.40 8.78
C LEU A 49 15.04 19.42 10.31
N ASN A 50 15.52 18.35 10.94
CA ASN A 50 15.63 18.23 12.39
C ASN A 50 16.49 19.34 13.06
N PRO A 51 17.66 19.74 12.53
CA PRO A 51 18.45 20.81 13.12
C PRO A 51 17.66 22.12 13.27
N VAL A 52 16.87 22.46 12.24
CA VAL A 52 16.04 23.68 12.25
C VAL A 52 14.85 23.52 13.20
N ALA A 53 14.17 22.39 13.19
CA ALA A 53 12.99 22.13 14.01
C ALA A 53 13.27 22.11 15.53
N GLN A 54 14.49 21.78 15.92
CA GLN A 54 14.91 21.79 17.34
C GLN A 54 15.21 23.19 17.85
N THR A 55 15.65 24.12 16.97
CA THR A 55 16.03 25.48 17.37
C THR A 55 14.87 26.46 17.38
N VAL A 56 13.77 26.10 16.71
CA VAL A 56 12.60 26.97 16.59
C VAL A 56 11.54 26.59 17.61
N ALA A 57 11.19 27.55 18.46
CA ALA A 57 10.05 27.47 19.39
C ALA A 57 8.93 28.39 18.93
N PHE A 58 7.67 27.99 19.15
CA PHE A 58 6.53 28.86 18.93
C PHE A 58 6.49 29.97 19.98
N THR A 59 6.33 31.23 19.54
CA THR A 59 6.38 32.42 20.40
C THR A 59 5.02 32.91 20.86
N ASP A 60 3.93 32.38 20.32
CA ASP A 60 2.57 32.89 20.52
C ASP A 60 1.90 32.40 21.83
N GLY A 61 2.64 32.38 22.93
CA GLY A 61 2.13 31.96 24.24
C GLY A 61 2.13 30.45 24.49
N ALA A 62 2.31 29.64 23.47
CA ALA A 62 2.51 28.20 23.58
C ALA A 62 4.01 27.88 23.39
N SER A 63 4.76 27.88 24.46
CA SER A 63 6.20 27.53 24.45
C SER A 63 6.39 26.04 24.22
N PHE A 64 6.34 25.60 22.97
CA PHE A 64 6.69 24.22 22.64
C PHE A 64 7.56 24.18 21.38
N PHE A 65 8.44 23.19 21.34
CA PHE A 65 9.29 22.98 20.17
C PHE A 65 8.49 22.41 19.01
N LEU A 66 8.68 22.97 17.83
CA LEU A 66 7.98 22.57 16.60
C LEU A 66 8.08 21.05 16.34
N LYS A 67 9.25 20.47 16.57
CA LYS A 67 9.46 19.04 16.42
C LYS A 67 8.57 18.20 17.34
N ASN A 68 8.55 18.52 18.65
CA ASN A 68 7.78 17.76 19.63
C ASN A 68 6.26 17.81 19.34
N PHE A 69 5.77 18.96 18.94
CA PHE A 69 4.39 19.13 18.50
C PHE A 69 4.08 18.33 17.22
N SER A 70 4.98 18.40 16.22
CA SER A 70 4.83 17.66 14.97
C SER A 70 4.84 16.14 15.19
N ASP A 71 5.78 15.63 15.99
CA ASP A 71 5.86 14.20 16.28
C ASP A 71 4.62 13.70 17.05
N THR A 72 4.06 14.54 17.94
CA THR A 72 2.87 14.19 18.72
C THR A 72 1.59 14.21 17.88
N PHE A 73 1.31 15.31 17.18
CA PHE A 73 -0.02 15.55 16.62
C PHE A 73 -0.10 15.43 15.10
N VAL A 74 1.03 15.47 14.40
CA VAL A 74 1.04 15.48 12.93
C VAL A 74 1.56 14.18 12.36
N SER A 75 2.73 13.72 12.82
CA SER A 75 3.42 12.55 12.26
C SER A 75 3.00 11.24 12.96
N MET A 76 1.74 11.11 13.32
CA MET A 76 1.21 9.90 13.93
C MET A 76 1.32 8.69 12.99
N GLY A 77 2.03 7.65 13.44
CA GLY A 77 2.36 6.51 12.60
C GLY A 77 3.50 6.76 11.61
N GLY A 78 4.20 7.90 11.70
CA GLY A 78 5.24 8.37 10.79
C GLY A 78 4.73 9.39 9.77
N SER A 79 5.57 9.68 8.76
CA SER A 79 5.27 10.69 7.74
C SER A 79 3.99 10.39 6.96
N GLY A 80 3.34 11.44 6.48
CA GLY A 80 2.02 11.33 5.86
C GLY A 80 0.90 11.00 6.84
N THR A 81 1.15 11.06 8.15
CA THR A 81 0.22 10.55 9.18
C THR A 81 -0.16 9.10 8.89
N ALA A 82 0.85 8.25 8.71
CA ALA A 82 0.71 6.90 8.14
C ALA A 82 -0.22 5.97 8.94
N ILE A 83 -0.50 6.27 10.20
CA ILE A 83 -1.52 5.53 10.98
C ILE A 83 -2.90 5.63 10.35
N CYS A 84 -3.22 6.75 9.65
CA CYS A 84 -4.49 6.92 8.96
C CYS A 84 -4.56 6.02 7.72
N ILE A 85 -3.46 5.89 6.98
CA ILE A 85 -3.33 4.95 5.85
C ILE A 85 -3.52 3.53 6.34
N TRP A 86 -2.76 3.14 7.38
CA TRP A 86 -2.83 1.82 7.98
C TRP A 86 -4.25 1.48 8.44
N LEU A 87 -4.91 2.38 9.17
CA LEU A 87 -6.24 2.14 9.69
C LEU A 87 -7.29 2.06 8.57
N ALA A 88 -7.19 2.91 7.54
CA ALA A 88 -8.05 2.84 6.36
C ALA A 88 -7.93 1.50 5.64
N LEU A 89 -6.70 1.01 5.45
CA LEU A 89 -6.44 -0.27 4.79
C LEU A 89 -6.95 -1.47 5.62
N ILE A 90 -6.71 -1.46 6.93
CA ILE A 90 -7.17 -2.55 7.84
C ILE A 90 -8.69 -2.60 7.93
N LEU A 91 -9.36 -1.46 8.02
CA LEU A 91 -10.82 -1.42 8.18
C LEU A 91 -11.57 -1.70 6.88
N PHE A 92 -11.08 -1.19 5.76
CA PHE A 92 -11.87 -1.14 4.53
C PHE A 92 -11.31 -1.99 3.37
N MET A 93 -10.00 -2.33 3.41
CA MET A 93 -9.31 -2.99 2.31
C MET A 93 -8.55 -4.25 2.74
N ARG A 94 -8.93 -4.86 3.86
CA ARG A 94 -8.22 -5.98 4.50
C ARG A 94 -7.99 -7.19 3.59
N LYS A 95 -8.88 -7.44 2.63
CA LYS A 95 -8.81 -8.58 1.72
C LYS A 95 -7.84 -8.35 0.55
N ASN A 96 -7.53 -7.10 0.26
CA ASN A 96 -6.72 -6.68 -0.85
C ASN A 96 -5.23 -6.82 -0.54
N ARG A 97 -4.37 -6.74 -1.56
CA ARG A 97 -2.91 -6.80 -1.41
C ARG A 97 -2.41 -5.74 -0.41
N SER A 98 -2.86 -4.50 -0.57
CA SER A 98 -2.49 -3.38 0.31
C SER A 98 -2.93 -3.59 1.76
N GLY A 99 -4.10 -4.17 1.99
CA GLY A 99 -4.58 -4.50 3.33
C GLY A 99 -3.81 -5.64 4.00
N LYS A 100 -3.36 -6.63 3.23
CA LYS A 100 -2.47 -7.70 3.75
C LYS A 100 -1.12 -7.12 4.18
N LEU A 101 -0.56 -6.20 3.38
CA LEU A 101 0.67 -5.49 3.72
C LEU A 101 0.50 -4.63 4.98
N ALA A 102 -0.63 -3.93 5.11
CA ALA A 102 -0.96 -3.17 6.32
C ALA A 102 -1.01 -4.07 7.57
N GLY A 103 -1.47 -5.31 7.43
CA GLY A 103 -1.41 -6.31 8.50
C GLY A 103 0.01 -6.58 8.99
N VAL A 104 0.97 -6.72 8.07
CA VAL A 104 2.41 -6.90 8.40
C VAL A 104 3.01 -5.64 9.04
N ALA A 105 2.58 -4.46 8.58
CA ALA A 105 3.06 -3.17 9.08
C ALA A 105 2.45 -2.75 10.44
N THR A 106 1.53 -3.52 11.01
CA THR A 106 0.77 -3.13 12.22
C THR A 106 1.68 -2.73 13.38
N ILE A 107 2.65 -3.58 13.73
CA ILE A 107 3.54 -3.30 14.87
C ILE A 107 4.43 -2.08 14.58
N PRO A 108 5.16 -2.00 13.47
CA PRO A 108 5.96 -0.81 13.16
C PRO A 108 5.17 0.50 13.17
N ILE A 109 3.99 0.53 12.57
CA ILE A 109 3.15 1.74 12.50
C ILE A 109 2.73 2.24 13.89
N LEU A 110 2.42 1.34 14.81
CA LEU A 110 2.08 1.72 16.18
C LEU A 110 3.26 2.40 16.91
N PHE A 111 4.49 2.14 16.47
CA PHE A 111 5.71 2.78 16.94
C PHE A 111 6.24 3.87 16.01
N ASN A 112 5.38 4.42 15.15
CA ASN A 112 5.65 5.49 14.21
C ASN A 112 6.69 5.17 13.12
N MET A 113 6.92 3.88 12.84
CA MET A 113 7.77 3.41 11.74
C MET A 113 6.92 3.08 10.53
N ASN A 114 6.96 3.91 9.49
CA ASN A 114 6.08 3.83 8.32
C ASN A 114 6.71 3.23 7.07
N GLU A 115 7.98 2.84 7.12
CA GLU A 115 8.77 2.42 5.96
C GLU A 115 8.12 1.23 5.22
N ILE A 116 7.57 0.27 5.97
CA ILE A 116 6.89 -0.90 5.37
C ILE A 116 5.69 -0.47 4.51
N LEU A 117 4.89 0.49 4.97
CA LEU A 117 3.77 1.02 4.18
C LEU A 117 4.26 1.91 3.04
N THR A 118 5.18 2.81 3.31
CA THR A 118 5.64 3.83 2.37
C THR A 118 6.33 3.22 1.14
N PHE A 119 7.10 2.15 1.36
CA PHE A 119 7.80 1.44 0.28
C PHE A 119 7.00 0.25 -0.26
N GLY A 120 6.22 -0.41 0.56
CA GLY A 120 5.45 -1.58 0.16
C GLY A 120 4.15 -1.24 -0.60
N ILE A 121 3.49 -0.13 -0.25
CA ILE A 121 2.54 0.55 -1.11
C ILE A 121 3.34 1.67 -1.76
N PRO A 122 3.49 1.72 -3.08
CA PRO A 122 4.32 2.74 -3.72
C PRO A 122 3.70 4.13 -3.51
N ILE A 123 3.97 4.74 -2.32
CA ILE A 123 3.50 6.08 -1.97
C ILE A 123 4.45 7.12 -2.57
N ILE A 124 5.76 6.83 -2.51
CA ILE A 124 6.81 7.70 -3.07
C ILE A 124 6.59 7.85 -4.58
N LEU A 125 6.59 9.09 -5.05
CA LEU A 125 6.35 9.48 -6.45
C LEU A 125 5.01 8.99 -7.03
N ASN A 126 4.06 8.60 -6.21
CA ASN A 126 2.72 8.22 -6.66
C ASN A 126 1.82 9.45 -6.75
N PRO A 127 1.43 9.90 -7.95
CA PRO A 127 0.65 11.13 -8.13
C PRO A 127 -0.73 11.06 -7.46
N VAL A 128 -1.32 9.88 -7.31
CA VAL A 128 -2.64 9.70 -6.68
C VAL A 128 -2.54 9.90 -5.17
N LEU A 129 -1.49 9.35 -4.55
CA LEU A 129 -1.29 9.41 -3.11
C LEU A 129 -0.53 10.66 -2.66
N PHE A 130 0.03 11.45 -3.59
CA PHE A 130 0.70 12.71 -3.28
C PHE A 130 -0.19 13.68 -2.50
N LEU A 131 -1.38 13.92 -3.03
CA LEU A 131 -2.29 14.90 -2.44
C LEU A 131 -2.67 14.55 -0.99
N PRO A 132 -3.20 13.35 -0.67
CA PRO A 132 -3.51 13.00 0.71
C PRO A 132 -2.27 12.88 1.59
N PHE A 133 -1.12 12.49 1.06
CA PHE A 133 0.14 12.38 1.81
C PHE A 133 0.64 13.73 2.32
N VAL A 134 0.44 14.81 1.57
CA VAL A 134 0.79 16.17 2.00
C VAL A 134 -0.36 16.83 2.77
N MET A 135 -1.59 16.68 2.29
CA MET A 135 -2.75 17.36 2.90
C MET A 135 -3.10 16.84 4.29
N THR A 136 -3.02 15.52 4.53
CA THR A 136 -3.41 14.97 5.83
C THR A 136 -2.59 15.55 6.97
N PRO A 137 -1.23 15.54 6.94
CA PRO A 137 -0.42 16.20 7.96
C PRO A 137 -0.71 17.69 8.13
N VAL A 138 -0.98 18.41 7.03
CA VAL A 138 -1.36 19.82 7.08
C VAL A 138 -2.68 20.02 7.83
N VAL A 139 -3.69 19.19 7.54
CA VAL A 139 -4.98 19.23 8.25
C VAL A 139 -4.80 18.87 9.72
N MET A 140 -3.99 17.84 10.03
CA MET A 140 -3.67 17.50 11.43
C MET A 140 -3.02 18.65 12.17
N TYR A 141 -2.06 19.32 11.53
CA TYR A 141 -1.43 20.50 12.08
C TYR A 141 -2.43 21.62 12.35
N MET A 142 -3.26 21.97 11.37
CA MET A 142 -4.27 23.05 11.50
C MET A 142 -5.25 22.76 12.66
N ILE A 143 -5.77 21.55 12.74
CA ILE A 143 -6.71 21.16 13.82
C ILE A 143 -6.02 21.23 15.16
N SER A 144 -4.84 20.63 15.29
CA SER A 144 -4.13 20.54 16.58
C SER A 144 -3.61 21.87 17.04
N TYR A 145 -3.07 22.69 16.14
CA TYR A 145 -2.65 24.05 16.46
C TYR A 145 -3.83 24.89 16.94
N THR A 146 -4.97 24.85 16.23
CA THR A 146 -6.17 25.58 16.62
C THR A 146 -6.73 25.11 17.95
N ALA A 147 -6.72 23.79 18.21
CA ALA A 147 -7.18 23.24 19.49
C ALA A 147 -6.31 23.69 20.68
N VAL A 148 -4.99 23.79 20.50
CA VAL A 148 -4.07 24.32 21.53
C VAL A 148 -4.22 25.84 21.65
N TRP A 149 -4.33 26.57 20.54
CA TRP A 149 -4.49 28.02 20.55
C TRP A 149 -5.78 28.48 21.23
N LEU A 150 -6.86 27.70 21.13
CA LEU A 150 -8.14 27.95 21.79
C LEU A 150 -8.22 27.37 23.23
N ASP A 151 -7.13 26.87 23.78
CA ASP A 151 -7.08 26.23 25.09
C ASP A 151 -8.00 25.00 25.27
N PHE A 152 -8.49 24.41 24.18
CA PHE A 152 -9.20 23.14 24.26
C PHE A 152 -8.31 21.99 24.68
N VAL A 153 -7.03 22.04 24.27
CA VAL A 153 -5.99 21.09 24.66
C VAL A 153 -4.81 21.87 25.24
N PRO A 154 -4.26 21.46 26.39
CA PRO A 154 -3.07 22.11 26.94
C PRO A 154 -1.89 22.04 25.95
N ALA A 155 -1.03 23.03 26.00
CA ALA A 155 0.20 23.04 25.22
C ALA A 155 1.06 21.81 25.52
N VAL A 156 1.84 21.39 24.53
CA VAL A 156 2.81 20.29 24.70
C VAL A 156 3.91 20.75 25.65
N SER A 157 3.91 20.21 26.87
CA SER A 157 4.84 20.57 27.94
C SER A 157 5.90 19.51 28.23
N ASN A 158 5.65 18.27 27.83
CA ASN A 158 6.56 17.15 28.07
C ASN A 158 7.19 16.69 26.75
N GLU A 159 8.47 16.39 26.77
CA GLU A 159 9.10 15.69 25.66
C GLU A 159 8.63 14.24 25.60
N VAL A 160 8.32 13.79 24.40
CA VAL A 160 7.84 12.45 24.13
C VAL A 160 8.76 11.80 23.11
N ALA A 161 9.16 10.55 23.36
CA ALA A 161 9.91 9.81 22.37
C ALA A 161 9.10 9.68 21.07
N TRP A 162 9.71 9.95 19.93
CA TRP A 162 9.02 9.88 18.62
C TRP A 162 8.41 8.49 18.34
N THR A 163 8.95 7.43 18.98
CA THR A 163 8.44 6.06 18.89
C THR A 163 7.25 5.79 19.81
N MET A 164 6.80 6.76 20.61
CA MET A 164 5.65 6.52 21.48
C MET A 164 4.37 6.35 20.66
N PRO A 165 3.59 5.29 20.94
CA PRO A 165 2.34 5.04 20.21
C PRO A 165 1.39 6.24 20.25
N PRO A 166 0.70 6.54 19.12
CA PRO A 166 -0.38 7.51 19.10
C PRO A 166 -1.43 7.23 20.17
N ILE A 167 -2.18 8.25 20.58
CA ILE A 167 -3.10 8.29 21.72
C ILE A 167 -2.35 8.39 23.06
N LEU A 168 -1.37 7.52 23.31
CA LEU A 168 -0.53 7.61 24.51
C LEU A 168 0.40 8.82 24.44
N SER A 169 0.99 9.08 23.28
CA SER A 169 1.85 10.25 23.05
C SER A 169 1.11 11.57 23.30
N GLY A 170 -0.15 11.70 22.84
CA GLY A 170 -0.96 12.89 23.08
C GLY A 170 -1.28 13.13 24.55
N TYR A 171 -1.57 12.05 25.29
CA TYR A 171 -1.79 12.14 26.74
C TYR A 171 -0.53 12.58 27.48
N VAL A 172 0.59 11.92 27.19
CA VAL A 172 1.88 12.21 27.89
C VAL A 172 2.40 13.61 27.54
N ALA A 173 2.37 13.99 26.27
CA ALA A 173 2.87 15.27 25.79
C ALA A 173 2.13 16.48 26.41
N THR A 174 0.82 16.35 26.59
CA THR A 174 -0.03 17.44 27.12
C THR A 174 -0.34 17.31 28.62
N GLY A 175 -0.04 16.16 29.23
CA GLY A 175 -0.47 15.83 30.60
C GLY A 175 -1.99 15.74 30.76
N SER A 176 -2.76 15.62 29.66
CA SER A 176 -4.21 15.68 29.65
C SER A 176 -4.84 14.64 28.72
N ILE A 177 -5.97 14.06 29.14
CA ILE A 177 -6.77 13.17 28.30
C ILE A 177 -7.26 13.86 27.01
N ARG A 178 -7.38 15.20 27.02
CA ARG A 178 -7.80 15.98 25.85
C ARG A 178 -6.80 15.85 24.71
N GLY A 179 -5.49 15.70 24.99
CA GLY A 179 -4.49 15.43 23.96
C GLY A 179 -4.70 14.08 23.25
N ALA A 180 -5.03 13.03 24.01
CA ALA A 180 -5.36 11.73 23.45
C ALA A 180 -6.67 11.77 22.61
N VAL A 181 -7.70 12.46 23.10
CA VAL A 181 -8.95 12.64 22.38
C VAL A 181 -8.74 13.40 21.08
N LEU A 182 -7.91 14.45 21.10
CA LEU A 182 -7.55 15.19 19.88
C LEU A 182 -6.89 14.26 18.84
N GLN A 183 -5.96 13.41 19.24
CA GLN A 183 -5.34 12.45 18.32
C GLN A 183 -6.37 11.49 17.71
N ILE A 184 -7.32 10.98 18.50
CA ILE A 184 -8.38 10.10 17.99
C ILE A 184 -9.23 10.83 16.93
N ILE A 185 -9.61 12.08 17.19
CA ILE A 185 -10.38 12.89 16.24
C ILE A 185 -9.55 13.13 14.96
N CYS A 186 -8.29 13.49 15.10
CA CYS A 186 -7.38 13.67 13.98
C CYS A 186 -7.24 12.38 13.14
N ILE A 187 -7.03 11.24 13.76
CA ILE A 187 -6.94 9.96 13.07
C ILE A 187 -8.23 9.66 12.30
N ALA A 188 -9.40 9.86 12.90
CA ALA A 188 -10.67 9.63 12.22
C ALA A 188 -10.85 10.52 10.98
N ILE A 189 -10.50 11.80 11.07
CA ILE A 189 -10.52 12.75 9.95
C ILE A 189 -9.51 12.31 8.87
N GLY A 190 -8.29 11.95 9.26
CA GLY A 190 -7.25 11.51 8.34
C GLY A 190 -7.62 10.24 7.59
N VAL A 191 -8.27 9.27 8.23
CA VAL A 191 -8.84 8.09 7.56
C VAL A 191 -9.84 8.52 6.49
N GLY A 192 -10.72 9.46 6.81
CA GLY A 192 -11.69 10.00 5.85
C GLY A 192 -11.03 10.67 4.64
N ILE A 193 -9.91 11.40 4.85
CA ILE A 193 -9.15 12.03 3.76
C ILE A 193 -8.50 10.96 2.87
N TYR A 194 -7.85 9.93 3.45
CA TYR A 194 -7.15 8.92 2.67
C TYR A 194 -8.05 7.96 1.89
N MET A 195 -9.25 7.65 2.40
CA MET A 195 -10.13 6.63 1.84
C MET A 195 -10.42 6.76 0.34
N PRO A 196 -10.84 7.92 -0.20
CA PRO A 196 -11.13 8.03 -1.62
C PRO A 196 -9.89 7.82 -2.49
N PHE A 197 -8.73 8.30 -2.05
CA PHE A 197 -7.48 8.18 -2.80
C PHE A 197 -6.92 6.75 -2.78
N LEU A 198 -7.04 6.05 -1.65
CA LEU A 198 -6.62 4.64 -1.58
C LEU A 198 -7.49 3.76 -2.48
N LYS A 199 -8.82 3.99 -2.53
CA LYS A 199 -9.70 3.29 -3.46
C LYS A 199 -9.34 3.58 -4.90
N LEU A 200 -9.17 4.84 -5.25
CA LEU A 200 -8.76 5.25 -6.59
C LEU A 200 -7.41 4.64 -6.99
N ASN A 201 -6.44 4.65 -6.08
CA ASN A 201 -5.14 4.04 -6.34
C ASN A 201 -5.27 2.54 -6.64
N GLU A 202 -6.08 1.82 -5.89
CA GLU A 202 -6.29 0.38 -6.08
C GLU A 202 -7.03 0.07 -7.39
N GLU A 203 -8.02 0.87 -7.76
CA GLU A 203 -8.70 0.75 -9.06
C GLU A 203 -7.72 0.97 -10.21
N LEU A 204 -6.87 2.00 -10.13
CA LEU A 204 -5.84 2.28 -11.14
C LEU A 204 -4.78 1.18 -11.22
N GLU A 205 -4.34 0.64 -10.09
CA GLU A 205 -3.41 -0.51 -10.05
C GLU A 205 -4.02 -1.75 -10.73
N THR A 206 -5.30 -2.00 -10.46
CA THR A 206 -6.04 -3.10 -11.09
C THR A 206 -6.13 -2.91 -12.61
N VAL A 207 -6.52 -1.73 -13.08
CA VAL A 207 -6.62 -1.42 -14.52
C VAL A 207 -5.24 -1.53 -15.20
N ARG A 208 -4.20 -1.00 -14.59
CA ARG A 208 -2.83 -1.13 -15.10
C ARG A 208 -2.39 -2.59 -15.19
N GLY A 209 -2.67 -3.37 -14.14
CA GLY A 209 -2.35 -4.80 -14.12
C GLY A 209 -3.08 -5.57 -15.22
N GLN A 210 -4.38 -5.30 -15.43
CA GLN A 210 -5.17 -5.91 -16.51
C GLN A 210 -4.63 -5.54 -17.90
N HIS A 211 -4.25 -4.28 -18.09
CA HIS A 211 -3.64 -3.86 -19.36
C HIS A 211 -2.29 -4.55 -19.62
N GLN A 212 -1.43 -4.67 -18.58
CA GLN A 212 -0.17 -5.41 -18.72
C GLN A 212 -0.40 -6.89 -19.02
N LEU A 213 -1.42 -7.50 -18.40
CA LEU A 213 -1.82 -8.88 -18.71
C LEU A 213 -2.29 -9.02 -20.15
N SER A 214 -3.09 -8.08 -20.67
CA SER A 214 -3.57 -8.15 -22.06
C SER A 214 -2.40 -8.08 -23.05
N LEU A 215 -1.40 -7.22 -22.80
CA LEU A 215 -0.20 -7.15 -23.63
C LEU A 215 0.60 -8.47 -23.61
N LEU A 216 0.73 -9.09 -22.44
CA LEU A 216 1.39 -10.39 -22.31
C LEU A 216 0.65 -11.49 -23.08
N VAL A 217 -0.70 -11.48 -23.01
CA VAL A 217 -1.52 -12.46 -23.74
C VAL A 217 -1.46 -12.22 -25.25
N GLU A 218 -1.44 -10.98 -25.72
CA GLU A 218 -1.26 -10.64 -27.13
C GLU A 218 0.11 -11.12 -27.65
N GLU A 219 1.18 -10.82 -26.93
CA GLU A 219 2.53 -11.28 -27.29
C GLU A 219 2.62 -12.82 -27.31
N LEU A 220 1.96 -13.51 -26.38
CA LEU A 220 1.89 -14.97 -26.39
C LEU A 220 1.19 -15.49 -27.63
N LYS A 221 0.02 -14.91 -28.00
CA LYS A 221 -0.75 -15.32 -29.19
C LYS A 221 -0.01 -15.07 -30.49
N GLU A 222 0.73 -13.97 -30.60
CA GLU A 222 1.55 -13.67 -31.79
C GLU A 222 2.65 -14.72 -31.98
N LYS A 223 3.22 -15.17 -30.86
CA LYS A 223 4.34 -16.14 -30.87
C LYS A 223 3.90 -17.60 -30.76
N GLU A 224 2.59 -17.89 -30.61
CA GLU A 224 2.06 -19.26 -30.49
C GLU A 224 2.37 -20.13 -31.71
N ASN A 225 2.60 -19.50 -32.88
CA ASN A 225 2.98 -20.18 -34.13
C ASN A 225 4.50 -20.15 -34.41
N ASP A 226 5.29 -19.50 -33.57
CA ASP A 226 6.75 -19.46 -33.71
C ASP A 226 7.40 -20.71 -33.14
N ILE A 227 8.46 -21.18 -33.80
CA ILE A 227 9.22 -22.36 -33.38
C ILE A 227 10.00 -22.09 -32.08
N GLU A 228 10.28 -20.84 -31.75
CA GLU A 228 10.98 -20.44 -30.55
C GLU A 228 9.97 -20.01 -29.48
N HIS A 229 9.96 -20.71 -28.34
CA HIS A 229 9.19 -20.32 -27.17
C HIS A 229 9.70 -18.99 -26.61
N PRO A 230 8.85 -17.95 -26.49
CA PRO A 230 9.26 -16.67 -25.97
C PRO A 230 9.58 -16.79 -24.46
N MET A 231 10.83 -16.61 -24.07
CA MET A 231 11.25 -16.65 -22.67
C MET A 231 10.79 -15.39 -21.92
N PHE A 232 9.52 -15.30 -21.60
CA PHE A 232 8.94 -14.12 -20.92
C PHE A 232 9.56 -13.87 -19.55
N LEU A 233 9.89 -14.90 -18.79
CA LEU A 233 10.49 -14.76 -17.46
C LEU A 233 11.86 -14.08 -17.48
N LEU A 234 12.60 -14.15 -18.60
CA LEU A 234 13.92 -13.54 -18.75
C LEU A 234 13.88 -12.10 -19.27
N GLN A 235 12.71 -11.64 -19.72
CA GLN A 235 12.59 -10.27 -20.22
C GLN A 235 12.76 -9.24 -19.09
N GLY A 236 13.52 -8.16 -19.36
CA GLY A 236 13.75 -7.06 -18.42
C GLY A 236 12.65 -5.99 -18.41
N ASN A 237 11.63 -6.12 -19.26
CA ASN A 237 10.53 -5.17 -19.44
C ASN A 237 9.34 -5.48 -18.50
N SER A 238 8.22 -4.75 -18.69
CA SER A 238 6.98 -4.94 -17.95
C SER A 238 6.37 -6.34 -18.12
N VAL A 239 6.52 -6.94 -19.29
CA VAL A 239 6.06 -8.30 -19.60
C VAL A 239 6.80 -9.33 -18.73
N GLY A 240 8.12 -9.21 -18.60
CA GLY A 240 8.89 -10.10 -17.73
C GLY A 240 8.56 -9.92 -16.25
N ILE A 241 8.28 -8.70 -15.81
CA ILE A 241 7.89 -8.43 -14.41
C ILE A 241 6.55 -9.11 -14.10
N ILE A 242 5.52 -8.92 -14.93
CA ILE A 242 4.21 -9.54 -14.71
C ILE A 242 4.28 -11.06 -14.82
N SER A 243 5.06 -11.61 -15.76
CA SER A 243 5.24 -13.05 -15.92
C SER A 243 5.84 -13.69 -14.66
N ARG A 244 6.89 -13.10 -14.09
CA ARG A 244 7.48 -13.57 -12.82
C ARG A 244 6.50 -13.46 -11.65
N THR A 245 5.72 -12.38 -11.59
CA THR A 245 4.71 -12.21 -10.56
C THR A 245 3.63 -13.27 -10.67
N LEU A 246 3.06 -13.46 -11.87
CA LEU A 246 2.04 -14.49 -12.12
C LEU A 246 2.54 -15.90 -11.84
N LEU A 247 3.80 -16.22 -12.18
CA LEU A 247 4.41 -17.51 -11.85
C LEU A 247 4.45 -17.76 -10.34
N GLN A 248 4.87 -16.78 -9.54
CA GLN A 248 4.90 -16.92 -8.08
C GLN A 248 3.49 -17.08 -7.50
N GLU A 249 2.53 -16.33 -8.04
CA GLU A 249 1.13 -16.42 -7.64
C GLU A 249 0.49 -17.72 -8.09
N LEU A 250 0.87 -18.28 -9.26
CA LEU A 250 0.44 -19.61 -9.73
C LEU A 250 0.93 -20.72 -8.79
N LYS A 251 2.20 -20.68 -8.36
CA LYS A 251 2.71 -21.61 -7.34
C LYS A 251 1.87 -21.59 -6.07
N SER A 252 1.55 -20.38 -5.60
CA SER A 252 0.68 -20.21 -4.42
C SER A 252 -0.74 -20.71 -4.67
N ALA A 253 -1.31 -20.46 -5.86
CA ALA A 253 -2.64 -20.88 -6.24
C ALA A 253 -2.79 -22.41 -6.32
N ILE A 254 -1.76 -23.11 -6.83
CA ILE A 254 -1.71 -24.57 -6.83
C ILE A 254 -1.75 -25.10 -5.38
N GLN A 255 -0.90 -24.55 -4.49
CA GLN A 255 -0.83 -24.99 -3.10
C GLN A 255 -2.13 -24.72 -2.33
N LYS A 256 -2.79 -23.59 -2.61
CA LYS A 256 -4.06 -23.20 -1.94
C LYS A 256 -5.30 -23.77 -2.59
N ARG A 257 -5.16 -24.50 -3.67
CA ARG A 257 -6.25 -25.07 -4.47
C ARG A 257 -7.22 -23.97 -4.98
N GLU A 258 -6.67 -22.88 -5.50
CA GLU A 258 -7.44 -21.76 -6.06
C GLU A 258 -7.78 -21.93 -7.55
N LEU A 259 -7.15 -22.91 -8.22
CA LEU A 259 -7.49 -23.29 -9.60
C LEU A 259 -8.70 -24.22 -9.61
N TYR A 260 -9.46 -24.18 -10.70
CA TYR A 260 -10.63 -25.06 -10.88
C TYR A 260 -10.79 -25.54 -12.31
N MET A 261 -11.60 -26.58 -12.50
CA MET A 261 -11.90 -27.15 -13.82
C MET A 261 -13.32 -26.80 -14.22
N LEU A 262 -13.49 -26.36 -15.48
CA LEU A 262 -14.77 -26.32 -16.17
C LEU A 262 -14.86 -27.57 -17.06
N TYR A 263 -15.97 -28.28 -16.92
CA TYR A 263 -16.22 -29.51 -17.67
C TYR A 263 -17.15 -29.23 -18.82
N GLN A 264 -16.69 -29.52 -20.05
CA GLN A 264 -17.51 -29.45 -21.27
C GLN A 264 -17.92 -30.85 -21.66
N PRO A 265 -19.24 -31.19 -21.64
CA PRO A 265 -19.69 -32.51 -21.98
C PRO A 265 -19.45 -32.78 -23.47
N GLN A 266 -19.00 -34.01 -23.76
CA GLN A 266 -18.86 -34.54 -25.09
C GLN A 266 -20.00 -35.53 -25.35
N VAL A 267 -20.74 -35.32 -26.44
CA VAL A 267 -21.88 -36.13 -26.80
C VAL A 267 -21.64 -36.85 -28.15
N ASP A 268 -22.17 -38.07 -28.28
CA ASP A 268 -22.17 -38.82 -29.55
C ASP A 268 -23.25 -38.29 -30.50
N ALA A 269 -23.35 -38.94 -31.65
CA ALA A 269 -24.32 -38.57 -32.67
C ALA A 269 -25.80 -38.75 -32.25
N ASP A 270 -26.05 -39.56 -31.23
CA ASP A 270 -27.37 -39.81 -30.65
C ASP A 270 -27.68 -38.88 -29.46
N GLY A 271 -26.77 -37.93 -29.15
CA GLY A 271 -26.94 -36.97 -28.09
C GLY A 271 -26.61 -37.51 -26.67
N LYS A 272 -26.03 -38.71 -26.58
CA LYS A 272 -25.65 -39.33 -25.33
C LYS A 272 -24.27 -38.82 -24.90
N CYS A 273 -24.14 -38.41 -23.64
CA CYS A 273 -22.88 -37.98 -23.09
C CYS A 273 -21.91 -39.16 -22.97
N VAL A 274 -20.77 -39.10 -23.66
CA VAL A 274 -19.73 -40.12 -23.71
C VAL A 274 -18.45 -39.72 -22.94
N GLY A 275 -18.33 -38.44 -22.61
CA GLY A 275 -17.18 -37.93 -21.88
C GLY A 275 -17.35 -36.47 -21.52
N ALA A 276 -16.31 -35.89 -20.89
CA ALA A 276 -16.23 -34.47 -20.64
C ALA A 276 -14.77 -34.02 -20.74
N GLU A 277 -14.56 -32.91 -21.40
CA GLU A 277 -13.28 -32.23 -21.46
C GLU A 277 -13.12 -31.36 -20.20
N ALA A 278 -12.00 -31.49 -19.52
CA ALA A 278 -11.67 -30.72 -18.33
C ALA A 278 -10.78 -29.52 -18.70
N ASN A 279 -11.33 -28.35 -18.59
CA ASN A 279 -10.68 -27.09 -18.97
C ASN A 279 -10.20 -26.34 -17.72
N LEU A 280 -8.88 -26.17 -17.56
CA LEU A 280 -8.28 -25.43 -16.46
C LEU A 280 -8.73 -23.97 -16.47
N ARG A 281 -9.03 -23.43 -15.28
CA ARG A 281 -9.38 -22.03 -15.07
C ARG A 281 -8.70 -21.50 -13.82
N TRP A 282 -8.25 -20.25 -13.91
CA TRP A 282 -7.72 -19.48 -12.81
C TRP A 282 -8.36 -18.10 -12.78
N ASN A 283 -9.20 -17.85 -11.76
CA ASN A 283 -9.77 -16.53 -11.53
C ASN A 283 -8.89 -15.79 -10.53
N HIS A 284 -7.99 -14.99 -11.06
CA HIS A 284 -7.03 -14.25 -10.25
C HIS A 284 -7.70 -13.04 -9.59
N PRO A 285 -7.45 -12.76 -8.28
CA PRO A 285 -8.15 -11.69 -7.54
C PRO A 285 -7.90 -10.28 -8.08
N VAL A 286 -6.79 -10.04 -8.77
CA VAL A 286 -6.43 -8.74 -9.34
C VAL A 286 -6.69 -8.68 -10.85
N TYR A 287 -6.30 -9.74 -11.56
CA TYR A 287 -6.32 -9.76 -13.03
C TYR A 287 -7.58 -10.37 -13.62
N GLY A 288 -8.46 -10.94 -12.80
CA GLY A 288 -9.63 -11.66 -13.27
C GLY A 288 -9.28 -13.02 -13.88
N MET A 289 -10.01 -13.43 -14.91
CA MET A 289 -9.81 -14.71 -15.57
C MET A 289 -8.50 -14.71 -16.38
N ILE A 290 -7.56 -15.54 -15.97
CA ILE A 290 -6.29 -15.71 -16.68
C ILE A 290 -6.51 -16.59 -17.91
N TYR A 291 -5.90 -16.21 -19.04
CA TYR A 291 -5.93 -16.98 -20.29
C TYR A 291 -5.29 -18.35 -20.08
N PRO A 292 -6.02 -19.47 -20.31
CA PRO A 292 -5.54 -20.79 -19.95
C PRO A 292 -4.21 -21.20 -20.58
N PRO A 293 -3.93 -20.94 -21.86
CA PRO A 293 -2.61 -21.23 -22.44
C PRO A 293 -1.46 -20.49 -21.73
N LEU A 294 -1.70 -19.27 -21.23
CA LEU A 294 -0.69 -18.54 -20.46
C LEU A 294 -0.36 -19.24 -19.15
N ILE A 295 -1.32 -19.90 -18.48
CA ILE A 295 -1.07 -20.65 -17.24
C ILE A 295 -0.09 -21.80 -17.51
N ILE A 296 -0.33 -22.56 -18.58
CA ILE A 296 0.51 -23.68 -18.97
C ILE A 296 1.91 -23.19 -19.36
N TYR A 297 1.94 -22.14 -20.19
CA TYR A 297 3.21 -21.53 -20.62
C TYR A 297 4.08 -21.06 -19.46
N LEU A 298 3.48 -20.34 -18.48
CA LEU A 298 4.20 -19.88 -17.30
C LEU A 298 4.68 -21.04 -16.42
N ALA A 299 3.90 -22.12 -16.33
CA ALA A 299 4.28 -23.31 -15.60
C ALA A 299 5.46 -24.04 -16.26
N GLU A 300 5.47 -24.12 -17.59
CA GLU A 300 6.57 -24.71 -18.37
C GLU A 300 7.85 -23.88 -18.26
N ASP A 301 7.80 -22.58 -18.58
CA ASP A 301 8.94 -21.65 -18.52
C ASP A 301 9.48 -21.50 -17.07
N GLY A 302 8.61 -21.62 -16.08
CA GLY A 302 8.94 -21.60 -14.65
C GLY A 302 9.35 -22.92 -14.03
N GLY A 303 9.37 -24.02 -14.81
CA GLY A 303 9.77 -25.36 -14.36
C GLY A 303 8.84 -26.00 -13.32
N ILE A 304 7.55 -25.60 -13.31
CA ILE A 304 6.51 -26.16 -12.39
C ILE A 304 5.38 -26.86 -13.14
N LEU A 305 5.60 -27.19 -14.40
CA LEU A 305 4.60 -27.90 -15.19
C LEU A 305 4.20 -29.26 -14.56
N PRO A 306 5.14 -30.08 -14.04
CA PRO A 306 4.76 -31.33 -13.38
C PRO A 306 3.83 -31.15 -12.18
N GLU A 307 4.07 -30.13 -11.34
CA GLU A 307 3.21 -29.83 -10.19
C GLU A 307 1.81 -29.38 -10.63
N LEU A 308 1.72 -28.63 -11.75
CA LEU A 308 0.44 -28.22 -12.32
C LEU A 308 -0.31 -29.42 -12.91
N GLU A 309 0.38 -30.31 -13.61
CA GLU A 309 -0.19 -31.55 -14.17
C GLU A 309 -0.73 -32.47 -13.07
N ASP A 310 0.05 -32.71 -12.02
CA ASP A 310 -0.39 -33.47 -10.85
C ASP A 310 -1.64 -32.87 -10.22
N TYR A 311 -1.68 -31.55 -10.07
CA TYR A 311 -2.86 -30.83 -9.57
C TYR A 311 -4.10 -31.05 -10.45
N ILE A 312 -3.95 -30.96 -11.78
CA ILE A 312 -5.03 -31.17 -12.75
C ILE A 312 -5.57 -32.59 -12.63
N VAL A 313 -4.67 -33.59 -12.67
CA VAL A 313 -5.05 -35.00 -12.59
C VAL A 313 -5.76 -35.31 -11.28
N ASP A 314 -5.21 -34.86 -10.13
CA ASP A 314 -5.83 -35.05 -8.83
C ASP A 314 -7.23 -34.43 -8.76
N THR A 315 -7.38 -33.20 -9.25
CA THR A 315 -8.66 -32.50 -9.26
C THR A 315 -9.71 -33.20 -10.12
N VAL A 316 -9.31 -33.68 -11.31
CA VAL A 316 -10.22 -34.42 -12.24
C VAL A 316 -10.60 -35.77 -11.66
N CYS A 317 -9.65 -36.52 -11.08
CA CYS A 317 -9.90 -37.82 -10.46
C CYS A 317 -10.91 -37.69 -9.29
N HIS A 318 -10.75 -36.67 -8.45
CA HIS A 318 -11.70 -36.40 -7.37
C HIS A 318 -13.10 -36.03 -7.89
N ALA A 319 -13.18 -35.26 -8.97
CA ALA A 319 -14.46 -34.94 -9.59
C ALA A 319 -15.18 -36.18 -10.15
N ILE A 320 -14.45 -37.06 -10.84
CA ILE A 320 -14.97 -38.34 -11.37
C ILE A 320 -15.48 -39.23 -10.21
N GLN A 321 -14.72 -39.35 -9.14
CA GLN A 321 -15.15 -40.13 -7.96
C GLN A 321 -16.45 -39.60 -7.37
N LYS A 322 -16.56 -38.27 -7.25
CA LYS A 322 -17.76 -37.60 -6.72
C LYS A 322 -18.98 -37.81 -7.62
N VAL A 323 -18.81 -37.79 -8.93
CA VAL A 323 -19.88 -38.08 -9.90
C VAL A 323 -20.30 -39.57 -9.78
N LYS A 324 -19.35 -40.49 -9.81
CA LYS A 324 -19.65 -41.94 -9.67
C LYS A 324 -20.38 -42.27 -8.37
N SER A 325 -19.95 -41.69 -7.24
CA SER A 325 -20.62 -41.92 -5.95
C SER A 325 -22.08 -41.40 -5.91
N ARG A 326 -22.38 -40.34 -6.68
CA ARG A 326 -23.72 -39.75 -6.75
C ARG A 326 -24.67 -40.51 -7.65
N TYR A 327 -24.17 -41.11 -8.73
CA TYR A 327 -24.98 -41.80 -9.73
C TYR A 327 -25.01 -43.34 -9.58
N HIS A 328 -24.16 -43.93 -8.70
CA HIS A 328 -24.24 -45.36 -8.35
C HIS A 328 -25.04 -45.64 -7.07
N SER A 329 -25.58 -44.61 -6.42
CA SER A 329 -26.51 -44.72 -5.29
C SER A 329 -27.99 -44.59 -5.69
N THR A 330 -28.27 -44.57 -6.98
CA THR A 330 -29.59 -44.73 -7.60
C THR A 330 -29.59 -45.91 -8.48
#